data_87679ac98e341f8628bc8fef96a15469
#
_entry.id   87679ac98e341f8628bc8fef96a15469
#
_cell.length_a   1.000
_cell.length_b   1.000
_cell.length_c   1.000
_cell.angle_alpha   90.00
_cell.angle_beta   90.00
_cell.angle_gamma   90.00
#
_symmetry.space_group_name_H-M   'P 1'
#
loop_
_entity.id
_entity.type
_entity.pdbx_description
1 polymer ?
#
loop_
_entity_poly.entity_id
_entity_poly.type
_entity_poly.pdbx_seq_one_letter_code
_entity_poly.pdbx_strand_id
1 'polypeptide(L)'
;IWGDATAPDGWTYAYIKDDGKYATGWQYIDGAWYCFDSEGYNLMLQDTVYYDKAAKKKYVLTRSGIMGTGWVKAKDKWYFADSSGALKTGWITCGKDWCFMDNDGAMQTGWVEDGGHRYFLDASGLMKTGWLQDNGKWYLLNSSGAMQKGWQYTGGAWYYLGSDGVMQTGWIQEGGNSYYLSSSGAMKTGWLQDNGKWYLLNSSGAMLKGWQYTGGAWYYLGNDGVMQTGWIQEGGNSYYLTSSGAMKTGWLQDNGKWFYLNSSGAMLKGWVKHYGV
;
A
#
# COMPACT_ATOMS: atom_id res chain seq x y z
N ILE A 1 4.29 29.52 -45.35
CA ILE A 1 3.55 29.09 -44.14
C ILE A 1 2.61 27.97 -44.57
N TRP A 2 2.73 26.80 -43.98
CA TRP A 2 1.93 25.61 -44.27
C TRP A 2 1.02 25.31 -43.09
N GLY A 3 -0.24 25.03 -43.38
CA GLY A 3 -1.19 24.64 -42.33
C GLY A 3 -0.87 23.23 -41.81
N ASP A 4 -0.82 23.05 -40.49
CA ASP A 4 -0.64 21.80 -39.82
C ASP A 4 -1.53 21.76 -38.55
N ALA A 5 -2.15 20.64 -38.31
CA ALA A 5 -3.00 20.44 -37.13
C ALA A 5 -2.24 20.51 -35.78
N THR A 6 -0.89 20.55 -35.77
CA THR A 6 -0.07 20.65 -34.56
C THR A 6 0.10 22.09 -34.06
N ALA A 7 -0.08 23.10 -34.93
CA ALA A 7 -0.01 24.49 -34.54
C ALA A 7 -1.30 24.95 -33.83
N PRO A 8 -1.21 25.88 -32.84
CA PRO A 8 -2.39 26.43 -32.18
C PRO A 8 -3.44 27.05 -33.09
N ASP A 9 -2.98 27.58 -34.20
CA ASP A 9 -3.77 28.22 -35.29
C ASP A 9 -3.90 27.33 -36.52
N GLY A 10 -3.39 26.11 -36.50
CA GLY A 10 -3.35 25.19 -37.65
C GLY A 10 -2.21 25.45 -38.65
N TRP A 11 -1.21 26.24 -38.23
CA TRP A 11 -0.09 26.61 -39.08
C TRP A 11 1.24 26.15 -38.54
N THR A 12 2.18 25.81 -39.41
CA THR A 12 3.60 25.61 -39.09
C THR A 12 4.41 26.83 -39.54
N TYR A 13 5.50 27.11 -38.82
CA TYR A 13 6.29 28.32 -39.05
C TYR A 13 7.72 27.99 -39.45
N ALA A 14 8.28 28.77 -40.34
CA ALA A 14 9.70 28.82 -40.65
C ALA A 14 10.21 30.24 -40.45
N TYR A 15 11.46 30.38 -40.00
CA TYR A 15 12.10 31.67 -39.81
C TYR A 15 13.14 31.90 -40.91
N ILE A 16 13.07 33.03 -41.58
CA ILE A 16 14.03 33.45 -42.59
C ILE A 16 14.97 34.46 -41.95
N LYS A 17 16.27 34.15 -41.93
CA LYS A 17 17.33 35.01 -41.40
C LYS A 17 17.64 36.18 -42.33
N ASP A 18 18.39 37.17 -41.87
CA ASP A 18 18.78 38.36 -42.63
C ASP A 18 19.56 38.02 -43.89
N ASP A 19 20.24 36.86 -43.94
CA ASP A 19 20.95 36.35 -45.13
C ASP A 19 20.04 35.68 -46.15
N GLY A 20 18.71 35.70 -45.93
CA GLY A 20 17.69 35.09 -46.78
C GLY A 20 17.54 33.58 -46.66
N LYS A 21 18.28 32.93 -45.75
CA LYS A 21 18.21 31.47 -45.56
C LYS A 21 17.24 31.09 -44.44
N TYR A 22 16.66 29.91 -44.53
CA TYR A 22 15.86 29.35 -43.44
C TYR A 22 16.73 29.06 -42.19
N ALA A 23 16.16 29.36 -41.05
CA ALA A 23 16.74 28.97 -39.77
C ALA A 23 16.71 27.42 -39.62
N THR A 24 17.76 26.89 -39.02
CA THR A 24 17.87 25.47 -38.64
C THR A 24 18.43 25.35 -37.24
N GLY A 25 18.08 24.27 -36.50
CA GLY A 25 18.53 24.09 -35.15
C GLY A 25 18.10 25.18 -34.20
N TRP A 26 18.87 25.40 -33.14
CA TRP A 26 18.55 26.41 -32.12
C TRP A 26 18.82 27.83 -32.60
N GLN A 27 17.84 28.71 -32.41
CA GLN A 27 17.92 30.14 -32.72
C GLN A 27 17.36 30.96 -31.56
N TYR A 28 18.04 32.05 -31.22
CA TYR A 28 17.58 33.04 -30.24
C TYR A 28 16.95 34.21 -31.03
N ILE A 29 15.62 34.37 -30.92
CA ILE A 29 14.83 35.32 -31.70
C ILE A 29 13.94 36.10 -30.72
N ASP A 30 14.00 37.42 -30.75
CA ASP A 30 13.17 38.33 -29.93
C ASP A 30 13.09 37.97 -28.46
N GLY A 31 14.24 37.60 -27.87
CA GLY A 31 14.32 37.30 -26.44
C GLY A 31 13.97 35.85 -26.02
N ALA A 32 13.70 34.97 -27.01
CA ALA A 32 13.34 33.57 -26.74
C ALA A 32 14.13 32.56 -27.60
N TRP A 33 14.32 31.35 -27.08
CA TRP A 33 14.90 30.28 -27.86
C TRP A 33 13.83 29.46 -28.58
N TYR A 34 14.10 29.19 -29.86
CA TYR A 34 13.32 28.33 -30.75
C TYR A 34 14.21 27.26 -31.34
N CYS A 35 13.64 26.13 -31.72
CA CYS A 35 14.34 25.08 -32.45
C CYS A 35 13.64 24.78 -33.77
N PHE A 36 14.40 24.73 -34.86
CA PHE A 36 13.92 24.45 -36.21
C PHE A 36 14.46 23.09 -36.66
N ASP A 37 13.59 22.30 -37.30
CA ASP A 37 13.98 21.01 -37.87
C ASP A 37 15.10 21.21 -38.92
N SER A 38 16.17 20.42 -38.77
CA SER A 38 17.33 20.43 -39.68
C SER A 38 17.33 19.30 -40.70
N GLU A 39 16.44 18.33 -40.55
CA GLU A 39 16.38 17.12 -41.39
C GLU A 39 15.18 17.14 -42.36
N GLY A 40 14.33 18.19 -42.33
CA GLY A 40 13.12 18.29 -43.11
C GLY A 40 12.94 19.66 -43.78
N TYR A 41 11.82 20.32 -43.49
CA TYR A 41 11.44 21.59 -44.17
C TYR A 41 11.92 22.84 -43.41
N ASN A 42 12.80 22.73 -42.44
CA ASN A 42 13.27 23.81 -41.55
C ASN A 42 12.11 24.49 -40.80
N LEU A 43 11.13 23.68 -40.37
CA LEU A 43 9.97 24.16 -39.63
C LEU A 43 10.25 24.27 -38.16
N MET A 44 9.65 25.26 -37.52
CA MET A 44 9.73 25.44 -36.07
C MET A 44 9.10 24.24 -35.31
N LEU A 45 9.84 23.68 -34.41
CA LEU A 45 9.34 22.64 -33.49
C LEU A 45 8.43 23.29 -32.43
N GLN A 46 7.23 22.74 -32.22
CA GLN A 46 6.26 23.26 -31.27
C GLN A 46 5.43 22.14 -30.64
N ASP A 47 4.89 22.37 -29.46
CA ASP A 47 4.10 21.43 -28.67
C ASP A 47 4.76 20.04 -28.61
N THR A 48 6.06 19.97 -28.33
CA THR A 48 6.83 18.73 -28.42
C THR A 48 8.02 18.70 -27.44
N VAL A 49 8.52 17.49 -27.20
CA VAL A 49 9.82 17.27 -26.57
C VAL A 49 10.84 16.97 -27.67
N TYR A 50 11.91 17.73 -27.67
CA TYR A 50 13.02 17.58 -28.60
C TYR A 50 14.25 17.01 -27.90
N TYR A 51 14.89 15.99 -28.49
CA TYR A 51 16.17 15.48 -28.03
C TYR A 51 17.30 16.08 -28.85
N ASP A 52 18.11 16.92 -28.22
CA ASP A 52 19.33 17.46 -28.80
C ASP A 52 20.46 16.43 -28.71
N LYS A 53 20.82 15.87 -29.86
CA LYS A 53 21.88 14.84 -29.97
C LYS A 53 23.25 15.37 -29.59
N ALA A 54 23.54 16.65 -29.85
CA ALA A 54 24.82 17.27 -29.54
C ALA A 54 24.95 17.57 -28.05
N ALA A 55 23.92 18.14 -27.45
CA ALA A 55 23.88 18.39 -26.01
C ALA A 55 23.57 17.13 -25.17
N LYS A 56 23.06 16.06 -25.78
CA LYS A 56 22.53 14.84 -25.12
C LYS A 56 21.47 15.16 -24.07
N LYS A 57 20.61 16.14 -24.36
CA LYS A 57 19.57 16.65 -23.46
C LYS A 57 18.23 16.71 -24.16
N LYS A 58 17.16 16.60 -23.39
CA LYS A 58 15.78 16.82 -23.84
C LYS A 58 15.34 18.22 -23.48
N TYR A 59 14.58 18.84 -24.36
CA TYR A 59 14.00 20.17 -24.21
C TYR A 59 12.51 20.12 -24.55
N VAL A 60 11.70 20.96 -23.92
CA VAL A 60 10.28 21.09 -24.27
C VAL A 60 10.05 22.38 -25.03
N LEU A 61 9.44 22.29 -26.20
CA LEU A 61 8.97 23.41 -26.98
C LEU A 61 7.47 23.60 -26.73
N THR A 62 7.07 24.80 -26.29
CA THR A 62 5.68 25.15 -26.06
C THR A 62 4.86 25.12 -27.35
N ARG A 63 3.54 25.29 -27.24
CA ARG A 63 2.67 25.49 -28.42
C ARG A 63 3.09 26.66 -29.30
N SER A 64 3.71 27.70 -28.72
CA SER A 64 4.25 28.86 -29.49
C SER A 64 5.66 28.60 -30.03
N GLY A 65 6.24 27.42 -29.86
CA GLY A 65 7.59 27.04 -30.27
C GLY A 65 8.70 27.53 -29.36
N ILE A 66 8.40 28.27 -28.31
CA ILE A 66 9.39 28.78 -27.36
C ILE A 66 9.92 27.62 -26.50
N MET A 67 11.24 27.56 -26.32
CA MET A 67 11.86 26.65 -25.37
C MET A 67 11.37 26.94 -23.94
N GLY A 68 10.81 25.93 -23.30
CA GLY A 68 10.27 26.06 -21.95
C GLY A 68 11.35 26.02 -20.87
N THR A 69 11.13 26.77 -19.78
CA THR A 69 11.88 26.69 -18.52
C THR A 69 10.91 26.65 -17.35
N GLY A 70 11.30 26.02 -16.24
CA GLY A 70 10.38 25.77 -15.14
C GLY A 70 9.30 24.74 -15.53
N TRP A 71 8.08 24.95 -15.03
CA TRP A 71 6.94 24.10 -15.35
C TRP A 71 6.37 24.45 -16.72
N VAL A 72 6.30 23.47 -17.61
CA VAL A 72 5.83 23.63 -19.00
C VAL A 72 4.89 22.51 -19.37
N LYS A 73 3.81 22.85 -20.09
CA LYS A 73 2.87 21.88 -20.65
C LYS A 73 3.08 21.74 -22.15
N ALA A 74 3.23 20.51 -22.63
CA ALA A 74 3.25 20.17 -24.05
C ALA A 74 2.58 18.81 -24.25
N LYS A 75 1.82 18.61 -25.36
CA LYS A 75 1.05 17.38 -25.65
C LYS A 75 0.25 16.87 -24.43
N ASP A 76 -0.40 17.80 -23.73
CA ASP A 76 -1.21 17.55 -22.52
C ASP A 76 -0.46 16.95 -21.33
N LYS A 77 0.88 16.91 -21.35
CA LYS A 77 1.73 16.47 -20.24
C LYS A 77 2.48 17.65 -19.63
N TRP A 78 2.74 17.56 -18.33
CA TRP A 78 3.58 18.51 -17.61
C TRP A 78 5.04 18.04 -17.59
N TYR A 79 5.94 19.00 -17.76
CA TYR A 79 7.40 18.84 -17.73
C TYR A 79 8.01 19.88 -16.83
N PHE A 80 9.18 19.59 -16.28
CA PHE A 80 9.98 20.57 -15.58
C PHE A 80 11.35 20.69 -16.20
N ALA A 81 11.67 21.90 -16.69
CA ALA A 81 12.95 22.22 -17.29
C ALA A 81 13.77 23.12 -16.34
N ASP A 82 15.09 22.92 -16.30
CA ASP A 82 15.97 23.84 -15.57
C ASP A 82 16.12 25.19 -16.30
N SER A 83 16.91 26.09 -15.72
CA SER A 83 17.16 27.43 -16.30
C SER A 83 17.84 27.39 -17.67
N SER A 84 18.47 26.26 -18.04
CA SER A 84 19.03 26.04 -19.39
C SER A 84 18.02 25.47 -20.37
N GLY A 85 16.78 25.21 -19.94
CA GLY A 85 15.74 24.55 -20.72
C GLY A 85 15.81 23.02 -20.72
N ALA A 86 16.83 22.43 -20.08
CA ALA A 86 16.98 20.98 -20.04
C ALA A 86 15.95 20.33 -19.11
N LEU A 87 15.23 19.32 -19.63
CA LEU A 87 14.23 18.58 -18.87
C LEU A 87 14.87 17.79 -17.72
N LYS A 88 14.19 17.83 -16.58
CA LYS A 88 14.50 16.97 -15.42
C LYS A 88 13.78 15.63 -15.56
N THR A 89 14.41 14.58 -15.03
CA THR A 89 13.88 13.22 -14.93
C THR A 89 14.05 12.70 -13.50
N GLY A 90 13.30 11.68 -13.11
CA GLY A 90 13.32 11.15 -11.76
C GLY A 90 12.62 12.07 -10.76
N TRP A 91 13.02 11.96 -9.49
CA TRP A 91 12.43 12.76 -8.40
C TRP A 91 12.90 14.21 -8.42
N ILE A 92 11.95 15.13 -8.34
CA ILE A 92 12.19 16.56 -8.21
C ILE A 92 11.33 17.14 -7.06
N THR A 93 11.77 18.24 -6.48
CA THR A 93 10.99 18.97 -5.48
C THR A 93 9.93 19.85 -6.16
N CYS A 94 8.68 19.76 -5.69
CA CYS A 94 7.52 20.52 -6.12
C CYS A 94 7.00 21.34 -4.94
N GLY A 95 7.63 22.46 -4.66
CA GLY A 95 7.37 23.23 -3.43
C GLY A 95 7.90 22.49 -2.20
N LYS A 96 7.00 22.02 -1.34
CA LYS A 96 7.35 21.23 -0.12
C LYS A 96 7.31 19.72 -0.36
N ASP A 97 6.75 19.29 -1.46
CA ASP A 97 6.48 17.91 -1.81
C ASP A 97 7.42 17.41 -2.90
N TRP A 98 7.27 16.16 -3.29
CA TRP A 98 8.03 15.52 -4.36
C TRP A 98 7.12 15.20 -5.54
N CYS A 99 7.64 15.36 -6.76
CA CYS A 99 7.07 14.90 -8.02
C CYS A 99 8.02 13.91 -8.69
N PHE A 100 7.49 13.03 -9.51
CA PHE A 100 8.29 12.09 -10.30
C PHE A 100 8.10 12.35 -11.79
N MET A 101 9.22 12.51 -12.48
CA MET A 101 9.31 12.70 -13.91
C MET A 101 9.82 11.40 -14.54
N ASP A 102 9.15 10.88 -15.56
CA ASP A 102 9.62 9.70 -16.27
C ASP A 102 10.91 9.96 -17.07
N ASN A 103 11.41 8.94 -17.74
CA ASN A 103 12.63 9.04 -18.55
C ASN A 103 12.48 10.01 -19.74
N ASP A 104 11.25 10.38 -20.12
CA ASP A 104 10.98 11.39 -21.14
C ASP A 104 10.80 12.78 -20.54
N GLY A 105 10.89 12.91 -19.22
CA GLY A 105 10.71 14.15 -18.48
C GLY A 105 9.25 14.48 -18.20
N ALA A 106 8.29 13.61 -18.51
CA ALA A 106 6.88 13.86 -18.24
C ALA A 106 6.53 13.55 -16.78
N MET A 107 5.82 14.48 -16.12
CA MET A 107 5.32 14.30 -14.76
C MET A 107 4.35 13.13 -14.69
N GLN A 108 4.56 12.27 -13.69
CA GLN A 108 3.75 11.09 -13.46
C GLN A 108 2.66 11.34 -12.41
N THR A 109 1.60 10.55 -12.48
CA THR A 109 0.49 10.47 -11.51
C THR A 109 0.14 9.01 -11.27
N GLY A 110 -0.54 8.71 -10.14
CA GLY A 110 -0.83 7.34 -9.76
C GLY A 110 0.39 6.59 -9.24
N TRP A 111 0.39 5.28 -9.41
CA TRP A 111 1.48 4.42 -8.95
C TRP A 111 2.68 4.47 -9.87
N VAL A 112 3.86 4.69 -9.30
CA VAL A 112 5.15 4.62 -9.99
C VAL A 112 6.09 3.67 -9.24
N GLU A 113 7.05 3.11 -9.97
CA GLU A 113 8.10 2.27 -9.41
C GLU A 113 9.46 2.92 -9.65
N ASP A 114 10.25 3.05 -8.58
CA ASP A 114 11.61 3.55 -8.65
C ASP A 114 12.47 2.90 -7.54
N GLY A 115 13.68 2.51 -7.88
CA GLY A 115 14.62 1.89 -6.94
C GLY A 115 14.09 0.61 -6.25
N GLY A 116 13.18 -0.14 -6.88
CA GLY A 116 12.56 -1.35 -6.30
C GLY A 116 11.44 -1.05 -5.30
N HIS A 117 11.02 0.20 -5.16
CA HIS A 117 9.90 0.63 -4.32
C HIS A 117 8.76 1.18 -5.17
N ARG A 118 7.54 1.11 -4.62
CA ARG A 118 6.36 1.72 -5.23
C ARG A 118 5.97 2.98 -4.47
N TYR A 119 5.59 4.01 -5.22
CA TYR A 119 5.17 5.31 -4.72
C TYR A 119 3.85 5.70 -5.36
N PHE A 120 3.10 6.58 -4.73
CA PHE A 120 1.86 7.10 -5.28
C PHE A 120 1.91 8.62 -5.39
N LEU A 121 1.63 9.13 -6.60
CA LEU A 121 1.48 10.55 -6.90
C LEU A 121 -0.02 10.83 -7.09
N ASP A 122 -0.53 11.90 -6.49
CA ASP A 122 -1.93 12.29 -6.69
C ASP A 122 -2.15 12.90 -8.10
N ALA A 123 -3.39 13.32 -8.36
CA ALA A 123 -3.75 13.90 -9.66
C ALA A 123 -2.98 15.19 -10.00
N SER A 124 -2.38 15.84 -9.00
CA SER A 124 -1.51 17.01 -9.17
C SER A 124 -0.03 16.61 -9.34
N GLY A 125 0.30 15.31 -9.35
CA GLY A 125 1.66 14.80 -9.44
C GLY A 125 2.42 14.82 -8.11
N LEU A 126 1.78 15.14 -6.98
CA LEU A 126 2.43 15.23 -5.67
C LEU A 126 2.48 13.86 -4.97
N MET A 127 3.65 13.50 -4.46
CA MET A 127 3.88 12.23 -3.74
C MET A 127 3.06 12.17 -2.46
N LYS A 128 2.39 11.04 -2.24
CA LYS A 128 1.63 10.76 -1.02
C LYS A 128 2.47 10.03 0.02
N THR A 129 2.12 10.22 1.28
CA THR A 129 2.66 9.53 2.45
C THR A 129 1.54 9.13 3.40
N GLY A 130 1.78 8.21 4.32
CA GLY A 130 0.77 7.73 5.26
C GLY A 130 -0.26 6.80 4.62
N TRP A 131 -1.45 6.75 5.21
CA TRP A 131 -2.55 5.92 4.70
C TRP A 131 -3.12 6.48 3.40
N LEU A 132 -3.24 5.61 2.41
CA LEU A 132 -3.79 5.89 1.08
C LEU A 132 -4.91 4.91 0.77
N GLN A 133 -6.05 5.42 0.32
CA GLN A 133 -7.10 4.60 -0.29
C GLN A 133 -7.06 4.80 -1.82
N ASP A 134 -6.88 3.70 -2.54
CA ASP A 134 -6.92 3.70 -4.00
C ASP A 134 -7.77 2.51 -4.48
N ASN A 135 -8.75 2.78 -5.35
CA ASN A 135 -9.69 1.78 -5.88
C ASN A 135 -10.31 0.88 -4.79
N GLY A 136 -10.71 1.47 -3.65
CA GLY A 136 -11.32 0.77 -2.52
C GLY A 136 -10.37 -0.04 -1.66
N LYS A 137 -9.07 -0.07 -1.97
CA LYS A 137 -8.02 -0.76 -1.21
C LYS A 137 -7.21 0.24 -0.39
N TRP A 138 -6.80 -0.18 0.80
CA TRP A 138 -5.94 0.63 1.67
C TRP A 138 -4.48 0.20 1.54
N TYR A 139 -3.61 1.19 1.49
CA TYR A 139 -2.16 1.07 1.44
C TYR A 139 -1.54 1.95 2.51
N LEU A 140 -0.35 1.63 2.96
CA LEU A 140 0.45 2.47 3.84
C LEU A 140 1.75 2.86 3.15
N LEU A 141 1.99 4.16 3.07
CA LEU A 141 3.23 4.73 2.53
C LEU A 141 4.03 5.30 3.70
N ASN A 142 5.33 5.07 3.75
CA ASN A 142 6.17 5.64 4.80
C ASN A 142 6.43 7.15 4.58
N SER A 143 7.22 7.77 5.45
CA SER A 143 7.55 9.20 5.36
C SER A 143 8.34 9.57 4.09
N SER A 144 9.01 8.63 3.45
CA SER A 144 9.67 8.83 2.15
C SER A 144 8.78 8.46 0.95
N GLY A 145 7.47 8.18 1.17
CA GLY A 145 6.51 7.82 0.14
C GLY A 145 6.52 6.36 -0.29
N ALA A 146 7.46 5.56 0.19
CA ALA A 146 7.58 4.15 -0.23
C ALA A 146 6.47 3.28 0.39
N MET A 147 5.77 2.51 -0.47
CA MET A 147 4.71 1.58 -0.07
C MET A 147 5.25 0.49 0.86
N GLN A 148 4.54 0.28 1.98
CA GLN A 148 4.90 -0.69 3.01
C GLN A 148 4.24 -2.05 2.75
N LYS A 149 4.87 -3.11 3.31
CA LYS A 149 4.41 -4.50 3.27
C LYS A 149 4.65 -5.16 4.63
N GLY A 150 3.98 -6.28 4.88
CA GLY A 150 4.10 -7.01 6.14
C GLY A 150 3.50 -6.25 7.32
N TRP A 151 3.95 -6.60 8.53
CA TRP A 151 3.48 -5.99 9.76
C TRP A 151 3.94 -4.53 9.91
N GLN A 152 3.00 -3.64 10.19
CA GLN A 152 3.25 -2.22 10.43
C GLN A 152 2.53 -1.75 11.69
N TYR A 153 3.27 -1.06 12.57
CA TYR A 153 2.69 -0.44 13.77
C TYR A 153 2.53 1.06 13.53
N THR A 154 1.29 1.53 13.55
CA THR A 154 0.98 2.94 13.34
C THR A 154 -0.34 3.31 14.03
N GLY A 155 -0.48 4.54 14.51
CA GLY A 155 -1.70 4.99 15.18
C GLY A 155 -2.10 4.16 16.41
N GLY A 156 -1.14 3.52 17.11
CA GLY A 156 -1.40 2.71 18.30
C GLY A 156 -1.88 1.28 18.02
N ALA A 157 -1.88 0.81 16.76
CA ALA A 157 -2.31 -0.53 16.39
C ALA A 157 -1.37 -1.18 15.36
N TRP A 158 -1.37 -2.51 15.33
CA TRP A 158 -0.70 -3.29 14.30
C TRP A 158 -1.64 -3.54 13.13
N TYR A 159 -1.09 -3.44 11.92
CA TYR A 159 -1.74 -3.73 10.65
C TYR A 159 -0.87 -4.67 9.83
N TYR A 160 -1.47 -5.45 8.95
CA TYR A 160 -0.72 -6.30 8.03
C TYR A 160 -1.03 -5.91 6.57
N LEU A 161 0.01 -5.55 5.83
CA LEU A 161 -0.04 -5.26 4.41
C LEU A 161 0.45 -6.50 3.65
N GLY A 162 -0.34 -6.98 2.70
CA GLY A 162 0.02 -8.13 1.88
C GLY A 162 1.29 -7.90 1.03
N SER A 163 1.70 -8.91 0.29
CA SER A 163 2.84 -8.81 -0.64
C SER A 163 2.62 -7.78 -1.76
N ASP A 164 1.35 -7.47 -2.06
CA ASP A 164 0.91 -6.42 -2.99
C ASP A 164 0.77 -5.04 -2.33
N GLY A 165 1.01 -4.93 -1.02
CA GLY A 165 0.88 -3.73 -0.21
C GLY A 165 -0.54 -3.43 0.27
N VAL A 166 -1.54 -4.26 -0.07
CA VAL A 166 -2.93 -4.06 0.35
C VAL A 166 -3.11 -4.44 1.82
N MET A 167 -3.75 -3.55 2.60
CA MET A 167 -4.13 -3.83 3.99
C MET A 167 -5.08 -5.01 4.07
N GLN A 168 -4.73 -5.98 4.92
CA GLN A 168 -5.52 -7.18 5.14
C GLN A 168 -6.54 -6.99 6.26
N THR A 169 -7.62 -7.78 6.21
CA THR A 169 -8.69 -7.85 7.23
C THR A 169 -9.11 -9.31 7.42
N GLY A 170 -9.74 -9.62 8.56
CA GLY A 170 -10.11 -11.00 8.89
C GLY A 170 -8.92 -11.85 9.28
N TRP A 171 -9.04 -13.16 9.11
CA TRP A 171 -7.99 -14.12 9.43
C TRP A 171 -6.87 -14.11 8.41
N ILE A 172 -5.63 -14.05 8.90
CA ILE A 172 -4.42 -14.20 8.10
C ILE A 172 -3.51 -15.28 8.70
N GLN A 173 -2.64 -15.83 7.87
CA GLN A 173 -1.57 -16.76 8.26
C GLN A 173 -0.24 -16.07 8.01
N GLU A 174 0.59 -15.95 9.05
CA GLU A 174 1.93 -15.37 8.93
C GLU A 174 2.90 -16.01 9.93
N GLY A 175 4.08 -16.39 9.47
CA GLY A 175 5.10 -17.02 10.33
C GLY A 175 4.61 -18.29 11.05
N GLY A 176 3.70 -19.05 10.46
CA GLY A 176 3.12 -20.27 11.06
C GLY A 176 2.02 -20.04 12.10
N ASN A 177 1.64 -18.79 12.34
CA ASN A 177 0.58 -18.42 13.27
C ASN A 177 -0.63 -17.83 12.53
N SER A 178 -1.82 -17.93 13.17
CA SER A 178 -3.03 -17.26 12.72
C SER A 178 -3.22 -15.97 13.50
N TYR A 179 -3.60 -14.91 12.80
CA TYR A 179 -3.94 -13.61 13.38
C TYR A 179 -5.29 -13.14 12.86
N TYR A 180 -5.97 -12.30 13.62
CA TYR A 180 -7.21 -11.69 13.19
C TYR A 180 -7.12 -10.18 13.13
N LEU A 181 -7.45 -9.62 11.97
CA LEU A 181 -7.49 -8.18 11.72
C LEU A 181 -8.95 -7.75 11.63
N SER A 182 -9.30 -6.67 12.34
CA SER A 182 -10.66 -6.11 12.30
C SER A 182 -11.03 -5.62 10.90
N SER A 183 -12.28 -5.23 10.70
CA SER A 183 -12.72 -4.57 9.46
C SER A 183 -11.97 -3.26 9.16
N SER A 184 -11.40 -2.62 10.19
CA SER A 184 -10.51 -1.45 10.03
C SER A 184 -9.04 -1.82 9.80
N GLY A 185 -8.70 -3.12 9.71
CA GLY A 185 -7.34 -3.63 9.54
C GLY A 185 -6.54 -3.76 10.83
N ALA A 186 -7.03 -3.28 11.98
CA ALA A 186 -6.31 -3.34 13.24
C ALA A 186 -6.28 -4.78 13.81
N MET A 187 -5.10 -5.26 14.20
CA MET A 187 -4.89 -6.57 14.81
C MET A 187 -5.64 -6.69 16.14
N LYS A 188 -6.31 -7.83 16.33
CA LYS A 188 -7.02 -8.18 17.57
C LYS A 188 -6.13 -8.98 18.51
N THR A 189 -6.40 -8.85 19.82
CA THR A 189 -5.82 -9.62 20.91
C THR A 189 -6.91 -10.02 21.92
N GLY A 190 -6.65 -10.99 22.76
CA GLY A 190 -7.63 -11.47 23.75
C GLY A 190 -8.74 -12.29 23.12
N TRP A 191 -9.90 -12.35 23.78
CA TRP A 191 -11.05 -13.09 23.31
C TRP A 191 -11.68 -12.45 22.07
N LEU A 192 -11.92 -13.28 21.06
CA LEU A 192 -12.53 -12.92 19.78
C LEU A 192 -13.70 -13.85 19.48
N GLN A 193 -14.86 -13.29 19.12
CA GLN A 193 -15.95 -14.06 18.54
C GLN A 193 -16.01 -13.77 17.04
N ASP A 194 -15.93 -14.84 16.26
CA ASP A 194 -16.07 -14.78 14.79
C ASP A 194 -16.97 -15.92 14.32
N ASN A 195 -17.99 -15.59 13.50
CA ASN A 195 -18.99 -16.53 12.99
C ASN A 195 -19.58 -17.46 14.08
N GLY A 196 -19.88 -16.91 15.27
CA GLY A 196 -20.46 -17.65 16.40
C GLY A 196 -19.46 -18.53 17.18
N LYS A 197 -18.20 -18.59 16.77
CA LYS A 197 -17.12 -19.33 17.44
C LYS A 197 -16.25 -18.38 18.25
N TRP A 198 -15.76 -18.86 19.39
CA TRP A 198 -14.84 -18.12 20.23
C TRP A 198 -13.40 -18.60 20.01
N TYR A 199 -12.49 -17.64 19.96
CA TYR A 199 -11.04 -17.81 19.83
C TYR A 199 -10.35 -16.98 20.90
N LEU A 200 -9.14 -17.36 21.25
CA LEU A 200 -8.28 -16.58 22.14
C LEU A 200 -6.97 -16.25 21.43
N LEU A 201 -6.66 -14.96 21.39
CA LEU A 201 -5.43 -14.43 20.81
C LEU A 201 -4.53 -13.92 21.92
N ASN A 202 -3.23 -14.20 21.84
CA ASN A 202 -2.27 -13.70 22.84
C ASN A 202 -2.00 -12.19 22.66
N SER A 203 -1.14 -11.62 23.50
CA SER A 203 -0.77 -10.20 23.45
C SER A 203 -0.06 -9.77 22.15
N SER A 204 0.56 -10.72 21.44
CA SER A 204 1.14 -10.48 20.10
C SER A 204 0.16 -10.77 18.96
N GLY A 205 -1.12 -11.05 19.25
CA GLY A 205 -2.18 -11.31 18.28
C GLY A 205 -2.24 -12.74 17.76
N ALA A 206 -1.30 -13.61 18.12
CA ALA A 206 -1.29 -14.99 17.64
C ALA A 206 -2.38 -15.82 18.31
N MET A 207 -3.14 -16.60 17.50
CA MET A 207 -4.19 -17.50 17.95
C MET A 207 -3.63 -18.63 18.80
N LEU A 208 -4.22 -18.83 19.98
CA LEU A 208 -3.85 -19.86 20.93
C LEU A 208 -4.60 -21.18 20.67
N LYS A 209 -4.00 -22.28 21.13
CA LYS A 209 -4.55 -23.64 21.05
C LYS A 209 -4.28 -24.37 22.36
N GLY A 210 -4.99 -25.48 22.59
CA GLY A 210 -4.84 -26.28 23.81
C GLY A 210 -5.37 -25.57 25.05
N TRP A 211 -4.90 -26.01 26.23
CA TRP A 211 -5.31 -25.45 27.52
C TRP A 211 -4.77 -24.02 27.73
N GLN A 212 -5.67 -23.12 28.11
CA GLN A 212 -5.35 -21.71 28.41
C GLN A 212 -6.00 -21.30 29.72
N TYR A 213 -5.22 -20.67 30.61
CA TYR A 213 -5.73 -20.09 31.85
C TYR A 213 -5.84 -18.58 31.72
N THR A 214 -7.07 -18.09 31.81
CA THR A 214 -7.34 -16.64 31.67
C THR A 214 -8.60 -16.27 32.45
N GLY A 215 -8.69 -15.06 33.00
CA GLY A 215 -9.87 -14.60 33.72
C GLY A 215 -10.25 -15.49 34.92
N GLY A 216 -9.30 -16.21 35.57
CA GLY A 216 -9.54 -17.07 36.71
C GLY A 216 -10.07 -18.46 36.35
N ALA A 217 -10.15 -18.85 35.07
CA ALA A 217 -10.63 -20.16 34.63
C ALA A 217 -9.75 -20.77 33.55
N TRP A 218 -9.77 -22.10 33.44
CA TRP A 218 -9.17 -22.84 32.35
C TRP A 218 -10.16 -23.02 31.21
N TYR A 219 -9.68 -22.86 29.99
CA TYR A 219 -10.39 -23.05 28.72
C TYR A 219 -9.58 -23.98 27.83
N TYR A 220 -10.24 -24.69 26.93
CA TYR A 220 -9.56 -25.52 25.94
C TYR A 220 -9.91 -25.05 24.54
N LEU A 221 -8.88 -24.69 23.77
CA LEU A 221 -8.99 -24.31 22.37
C LEU A 221 -8.57 -25.53 21.51
N GLY A 222 -9.41 -25.94 20.59
CA GLY A 222 -9.14 -27.05 19.71
C GLY A 222 -7.92 -26.80 18.77
N ASN A 223 -7.57 -27.78 17.97
CA ASN A 223 -6.49 -27.64 16.97
C ASN A 223 -6.77 -26.56 15.92
N ASP A 224 -8.05 -26.22 15.72
CA ASP A 224 -8.53 -25.13 14.88
C ASP A 224 -8.58 -23.78 15.63
N GLY A 225 -8.21 -23.75 16.92
CA GLY A 225 -8.25 -22.58 17.79
C GLY A 225 -9.65 -22.26 18.36
N VAL A 226 -10.68 -23.05 18.04
CA VAL A 226 -12.04 -22.82 18.54
C VAL A 226 -12.16 -23.26 19.98
N MET A 227 -12.71 -22.38 20.84
CA MET A 227 -13.05 -22.71 22.22
C MET A 227 -14.04 -23.86 22.29
N GLN A 228 -13.69 -24.89 23.03
CA GLN A 228 -14.51 -26.08 23.21
C GLN A 228 -15.51 -25.92 24.37
N THR A 229 -16.62 -26.63 24.29
CA THR A 229 -17.66 -26.75 25.34
C THR A 229 -18.11 -28.20 25.45
N GLY A 230 -18.70 -28.59 26.59
CA GLY A 230 -19.09 -29.97 26.81
C GLY A 230 -17.89 -30.89 27.12
N TRP A 231 -18.07 -32.19 26.85
CA TRP A 231 -17.04 -33.17 27.09
C TRP A 231 -15.93 -33.16 26.03
N ILE A 232 -14.68 -33.16 26.51
CA ILE A 232 -13.50 -33.32 25.64
C ILE A 232 -12.60 -34.46 26.18
N GLN A 233 -11.78 -34.99 25.28
CA GLN A 233 -10.73 -35.98 25.58
C GLN A 233 -9.38 -35.32 25.30
N GLU A 234 -8.51 -35.28 26.31
CA GLU A 234 -7.17 -34.74 26.15
C GLU A 234 -6.18 -35.44 27.10
N GLY A 235 -5.02 -35.85 26.57
CA GLY A 235 -4.00 -36.54 27.36
C GLY A 235 -4.49 -37.81 28.03
N GLY A 236 -5.45 -38.53 27.43
CA GLY A 236 -6.04 -39.76 28.01
C GLY A 236 -7.09 -39.53 29.10
N ASN A 237 -7.41 -38.29 29.43
CA ASN A 237 -8.41 -37.92 30.43
C ASN A 237 -9.64 -37.27 29.76
N SER A 238 -10.79 -37.36 30.46
CA SER A 238 -12.02 -36.66 30.10
C SER A 238 -12.16 -35.39 30.92
N TYR A 239 -12.51 -34.29 30.28
CA TYR A 239 -12.79 -33.00 30.93
C TYR A 239 -14.15 -32.49 30.48
N TYR A 240 -14.75 -31.64 31.27
CA TYR A 240 -16.01 -30.98 30.92
C TYR A 240 -15.84 -29.45 30.92
N LEU A 241 -16.15 -28.81 29.81
CA LEU A 241 -16.18 -27.37 29.66
C LEU A 241 -17.66 -26.93 29.71
N THR A 242 -17.95 -25.91 30.52
CA THR A 242 -19.28 -25.33 30.64
C THR A 242 -19.73 -24.70 29.30
N SER A 243 -20.98 -24.26 29.21
CA SER A 243 -21.47 -23.51 28.07
C SER A 243 -20.70 -22.20 27.83
N SER A 244 -20.04 -21.64 28.86
CA SER A 244 -19.13 -20.48 28.73
C SER A 244 -17.70 -20.89 28.38
N GLY A 245 -17.40 -22.18 28.17
CA GLY A 245 -16.07 -22.72 27.87
C GLY A 245 -15.18 -22.95 29.09
N ALA A 246 -15.60 -22.53 30.29
CA ALA A 246 -14.80 -22.69 31.50
C ALA A 246 -14.75 -24.17 31.93
N MET A 247 -13.57 -24.66 32.29
CA MET A 247 -13.35 -26.02 32.82
C MET A 247 -14.10 -26.23 34.15
N LYS A 248 -14.90 -27.28 34.22
CA LYS A 248 -15.63 -27.69 35.40
C LYS A 248 -14.74 -28.52 36.34
N THR A 249 -14.89 -28.32 37.61
CA THR A 249 -14.34 -29.17 38.72
C THR A 249 -15.44 -29.55 39.69
N GLY A 250 -15.22 -30.59 40.49
CA GLY A 250 -16.21 -31.09 41.46
C GLY A 250 -17.34 -31.85 40.78
N TRP A 251 -18.49 -31.89 41.43
CA TRP A 251 -19.65 -32.64 40.95
C TRP A 251 -20.29 -31.99 39.72
N LEU A 252 -20.62 -32.81 38.75
CA LEU A 252 -21.34 -32.46 37.53
C LEU A 252 -22.49 -33.44 37.30
N GLN A 253 -23.72 -32.93 37.10
CA GLN A 253 -24.81 -33.73 36.60
C GLN A 253 -24.98 -33.44 35.10
N ASP A 254 -24.88 -34.46 34.29
CA ASP A 254 -25.08 -34.36 32.85
C ASP A 254 -25.91 -35.55 32.35
N ASN A 255 -26.97 -35.27 31.58
CA ASN A 255 -27.92 -36.27 31.07
C ASN A 255 -28.38 -37.25 32.13
N GLY A 256 -28.72 -36.77 33.36
CA GLY A 256 -29.19 -37.57 34.45
C GLY A 256 -28.15 -38.43 35.20
N LYS A 257 -26.88 -38.37 34.78
CA LYS A 257 -25.77 -39.08 35.40
C LYS A 257 -24.88 -38.12 36.17
N TRP A 258 -24.30 -38.61 37.28
CA TRP A 258 -23.35 -37.88 38.09
C TRP A 258 -21.91 -38.24 37.77
N PHE A 259 -21.11 -37.23 37.62
CA PHE A 259 -19.66 -37.33 37.38
C PHE A 259 -18.92 -36.51 38.42
N TYR A 260 -17.69 -36.90 38.75
CA TYR A 260 -16.83 -36.11 39.63
C TYR A 260 -15.54 -35.77 38.88
N LEU A 261 -15.24 -34.48 38.83
CA LEU A 261 -14.06 -33.91 38.19
C LEU A 261 -13.12 -33.42 39.30
N ASN A 262 -11.86 -33.87 39.33
CA ASN A 262 -10.89 -33.47 40.33
C ASN A 262 -10.50 -31.98 40.21
N SER A 263 -9.59 -31.51 41.08
CA SER A 263 -9.14 -30.10 41.05
C SER A 263 -8.43 -29.68 39.78
N SER A 264 -7.89 -30.64 39.01
CA SER A 264 -7.30 -30.40 37.68
C SER A 264 -8.33 -30.57 36.55
N GLY A 265 -9.61 -30.78 36.83
CA GLY A 265 -10.70 -30.95 35.87
C GLY A 265 -10.82 -32.36 35.27
N ALA A 266 -9.90 -33.29 35.59
CA ALA A 266 -9.96 -34.66 35.06
C ALA A 266 -11.09 -35.46 35.72
N MET A 267 -11.92 -36.13 34.89
CA MET A 267 -12.98 -37.02 35.37
C MET A 267 -12.40 -38.25 36.07
N LEU A 268 -12.81 -38.50 37.30
CA LEU A 268 -12.44 -39.69 38.04
C LEU A 268 -13.36 -40.87 37.73
N LYS A 269 -12.79 -42.08 37.78
CA LYS A 269 -13.50 -43.36 37.60
C LYS A 269 -13.28 -44.24 38.84
N GLY A 270 -14.22 -45.08 39.15
CA GLY A 270 -14.15 -46.00 40.30
C GLY A 270 -14.45 -45.33 41.65
N TRP A 271 -13.89 -45.85 42.74
CA TRP A 271 -14.12 -45.32 44.07
C TRP A 271 -13.42 -43.97 44.28
N VAL A 272 -14.21 -42.94 44.59
CA VAL A 272 -13.70 -41.60 44.88
C VAL A 272 -13.86 -41.32 46.36
N LYS A 273 -12.76 -41.08 47.07
CA LYS A 273 -12.80 -40.66 48.48
C LYS A 273 -13.23 -39.17 48.53
N HIS A 274 -14.42 -38.93 49.02
CA HIS A 274 -14.94 -37.59 49.26
C HIS A 274 -14.97 -37.33 50.74
N TYR A 275 -14.34 -36.27 51.22
CA TYR A 275 -14.48 -35.81 52.60
C TYR A 275 -15.84 -35.10 52.67
N GLY A 276 -16.83 -35.80 53.22
CA GLY A 276 -18.13 -35.25 53.52
C GLY A 276 -18.04 -34.11 54.53
N VAL A 277 -18.94 -33.15 54.39
CA VAL A 277 -19.26 -32.15 55.41
C VAL A 277 -20.01 -32.86 56.54
#